data_f05de7a7ceb83ffa30706017d3f74f6f
#
_entry.id   f05de7a7ceb83ffa30706017d3f74f6f
#
_cell.length_a   1.000
_cell.length_b   1.000
_cell.length_c   1.000
_cell.angle_alpha   90.00
_cell.angle_beta   90.00
_cell.angle_gamma   90.00
#
_symmetry.space_group_name_H-M   'P 1'
#
loop_
_entity.id
_entity.type
_entity.pdbx_description
1 polymer ?
#
loop_
_entity_poly.entity_id
_entity_poly.type
_entity_poly.pdbx_seq_one_letter_code
_entity_poly.pdbx_strand_id
1 'polypeptide(L)'
;MEETSLLSEAETARYREQGYLALKEMCPQDEVGYIRRTLLDLFANKTGYNEGAQYDFISRDDPSKPAKFPSLHDPRHYAPGLLKTQYHERTLELARQLLGPQAALYGEHALLKPGPHGPETPWHQDEAFRSPDFIYNELSIWLALQPATTENGCMQFIPGSNKWDVLEHRSPGGDKTLHPLECCGEFARDQAVPEPLDPGGITVHDARTLHFTGPNTSPSPRLAYILIYNTPPIYKPGRREFPWLEGRWTDSQTRKKQWHKRGGLAVDVMRRLPGARLTSPRWVAWATIRAVSKVWPR
;
A
#
# COMPACT_ATOMS: atom_id res chain seq x y z
N MET A 1 -11.56 26.16 18.30
CA MET A 1 -10.63 26.19 17.16
C MET A 1 -11.39 25.55 16.02
N GLU A 2 -11.72 26.30 14.98
CA GLU A 2 -12.24 25.70 13.76
C GLU A 2 -11.17 24.72 13.24
N GLU A 3 -11.49 23.44 13.16
CA GLU A 3 -10.69 22.47 12.45
C GLU A 3 -10.62 22.95 10.99
N THR A 4 -9.45 23.43 10.58
CA THR A 4 -9.23 23.85 9.19
C THR A 4 -9.27 22.59 8.35
N SER A 5 -10.42 22.35 7.72
CA SER A 5 -10.62 21.21 6.81
C SER A 5 -9.56 21.22 5.70
N LEU A 6 -8.88 20.10 5.49
CA LEU A 6 -7.85 19.97 4.45
C LEU A 6 -8.43 20.00 3.03
N LEU A 7 -9.66 19.55 2.87
CA LEU A 7 -10.41 19.60 1.61
C LEU A 7 -11.61 20.52 1.74
N SER A 8 -11.86 21.30 0.71
CA SER A 8 -13.12 22.00 0.52
C SER A 8 -14.29 21.03 0.32
N GLU A 9 -15.52 21.51 0.49
CA GLU A 9 -16.72 20.72 0.17
C GLU A 9 -16.75 20.27 -1.30
N ALA A 10 -16.29 21.14 -2.21
CA ALA A 10 -16.22 20.83 -3.64
C ALA A 10 -15.22 19.70 -3.94
N GLU A 11 -14.05 19.69 -3.29
CA GLU A 11 -13.06 18.61 -3.44
C GLU A 11 -13.59 17.30 -2.84
N THR A 12 -14.23 17.36 -1.68
CA THR A 12 -14.88 16.18 -1.07
C THR A 12 -15.98 15.61 -1.97
N ALA A 13 -16.81 16.47 -2.57
CA ALA A 13 -17.84 16.05 -3.54
C ALA A 13 -17.21 15.44 -4.79
N ARG A 14 -16.14 16.04 -5.31
CA ARG A 14 -15.39 15.52 -6.47
C ARG A 14 -14.77 14.15 -6.17
N TYR A 15 -14.18 13.95 -4.98
CA TYR A 15 -13.68 12.64 -4.57
C TYR A 15 -14.78 11.57 -4.58
N ARG A 16 -15.94 11.87 -4.01
CA ARG A 16 -17.08 10.95 -3.99
C ARG A 16 -17.59 10.62 -5.39
N GLU A 17 -17.57 11.61 -6.28
CA GLU A 17 -18.04 11.46 -7.65
C GLU A 17 -17.06 10.68 -8.51
N GLN A 18 -15.77 11.04 -8.48
CA GLN A 18 -14.74 10.47 -9.36
C GLN A 18 -13.98 9.29 -8.76
N GLY A 19 -14.01 9.15 -7.44
CA GLY A 19 -13.28 8.10 -6.71
C GLY A 19 -11.82 8.42 -6.44
N TYR A 20 -11.32 9.58 -6.86
CA TYR A 20 -9.95 10.01 -6.60
C TYR A 20 -9.79 11.53 -6.62
N LEU A 21 -8.68 12.01 -6.06
CA LEU A 21 -8.19 13.38 -6.19
C LEU A 21 -6.67 13.37 -6.36
N ALA A 22 -6.15 14.40 -7.04
CA ALA A 22 -4.75 14.77 -7.00
C ALA A 22 -4.61 16.09 -6.23
N LEU A 23 -3.74 16.11 -5.22
CA LEU A 23 -3.49 17.26 -4.34
C LEU A 23 -2.02 17.64 -4.41
N LYS A 24 -1.75 18.92 -4.54
CA LYS A 24 -0.39 19.48 -4.53
C LYS A 24 0.06 19.73 -3.08
N GLU A 25 1.37 19.67 -2.84
CA GLU A 25 2.00 20.16 -1.61
C GLU A 25 1.46 19.56 -0.29
N MET A 26 1.12 18.28 -0.30
CA MET A 26 0.64 17.60 0.90
C MET A 26 1.76 17.22 1.86
N CYS A 27 2.94 16.95 1.34
CA CYS A 27 4.15 16.64 2.10
C CYS A 27 5.17 17.79 1.98
N PRO A 28 5.67 18.37 3.09
CA PRO A 28 6.74 19.36 3.06
C PRO A 28 8.01 18.85 2.36
N GLN A 29 8.72 19.74 1.67
CA GLN A 29 9.86 19.33 0.83
C GLN A 29 11.04 18.72 1.61
N ASP A 30 11.28 19.16 2.83
CA ASP A 30 12.27 18.59 3.72
C ASP A 30 11.90 17.16 4.14
N GLU A 31 10.60 16.91 4.39
CA GLU A 31 10.09 15.58 4.68
C GLU A 31 10.10 14.66 3.44
N VAL A 32 9.82 15.18 2.25
CA VAL A 32 9.98 14.43 0.99
C VAL A 32 11.41 13.88 0.90
N GLY A 33 12.40 14.74 1.14
CA GLY A 33 13.81 14.35 1.16
C GLY A 33 14.14 13.31 2.23
N TYR A 34 13.58 13.47 3.43
CA TYR A 34 13.75 12.51 4.53
C TYR A 34 13.13 11.14 4.21
N ILE A 35 11.85 11.12 3.82
CA ILE A 35 11.11 9.88 3.48
C ILE A 35 11.83 9.16 2.33
N ARG A 36 12.21 9.90 1.27
CA ARG A 36 12.88 9.32 0.12
C ARG A 36 14.20 8.65 0.49
N ARG A 37 15.08 9.33 1.24
CA ARG A 37 16.36 8.74 1.69
C ARG A 37 16.12 7.51 2.55
N THR A 38 15.24 7.60 3.53
CA THR A 38 14.89 6.49 4.44
C THR A 38 14.46 5.25 3.66
N LEU A 39 13.53 5.39 2.71
CA LEU A 39 13.03 4.25 1.94
C LEU A 39 14.09 3.68 1.01
N LEU A 40 14.92 4.51 0.36
CA LEU A 40 16.02 4.03 -0.47
C LEU A 40 17.05 3.23 0.35
N ASP A 41 17.37 3.68 1.57
CA ASP A 41 18.26 2.95 2.47
C ASP A 41 17.67 1.59 2.88
N LEU A 42 16.35 1.51 3.14
CA LEU A 42 15.70 0.24 3.44
C LEU A 42 15.74 -0.72 2.25
N PHE A 43 15.54 -0.23 1.02
CA PHE A 43 15.66 -1.05 -0.20
C PHE A 43 17.10 -1.51 -0.43
N ALA A 44 18.09 -0.62 -0.33
CA ALA A 44 19.49 -0.94 -0.54
C ALA A 44 20.00 -2.02 0.43
N ASN A 45 19.52 -1.99 1.67
CA ASN A 45 19.89 -2.95 2.71
C ASN A 45 19.02 -4.23 2.68
N LYS A 46 18.15 -4.41 1.70
CA LYS A 46 17.20 -5.54 1.63
C LYS A 46 16.44 -5.75 2.94
N THR A 47 16.12 -4.65 3.63
CA THR A 47 15.45 -4.67 4.93
C THR A 47 14.10 -5.38 4.85
N GLY A 48 13.85 -6.33 5.76
CA GLY A 48 12.60 -7.10 5.79
C GLY A 48 12.50 -8.22 4.75
N TYR A 49 13.52 -8.47 3.91
CA TYR A 49 13.47 -9.52 2.88
C TYR A 49 13.22 -10.90 3.49
N ASN A 50 13.99 -11.29 4.49
CA ASN A 50 13.83 -12.59 5.17
C ASN A 50 12.52 -12.72 5.94
N GLU A 51 11.91 -11.61 6.29
CA GLU A 51 10.61 -11.52 6.97
C GLU A 51 9.44 -11.55 5.98
N GLY A 52 9.72 -11.53 4.67
CA GLY A 52 8.72 -11.46 3.61
C GLY A 52 8.09 -10.07 3.45
N ALA A 53 8.68 -9.01 4.04
CA ALA A 53 8.21 -7.64 3.89
C ALA A 53 8.75 -6.97 2.63
N GLN A 54 10.02 -7.26 2.25
CA GLN A 54 10.57 -6.83 0.96
C GLN A 54 10.55 -7.98 -0.04
N TYR A 55 10.11 -7.69 -1.28
CA TYR A 55 9.93 -8.69 -2.34
C TYR A 55 9.91 -8.03 -3.72
N ASP A 56 9.98 -8.84 -4.78
CA ASP A 56 9.72 -8.41 -6.16
C ASP A 56 8.21 -8.40 -6.42
N PHE A 57 7.66 -7.23 -6.75
CA PHE A 57 6.22 -7.09 -6.95
C PHE A 57 5.72 -7.84 -8.18
N ILE A 58 6.50 -7.86 -9.29
CA ILE A 58 6.04 -8.34 -10.60
C ILE A 58 6.57 -9.72 -10.98
N SER A 59 7.59 -10.22 -10.30
CA SER A 59 8.18 -11.53 -10.58
C SER A 59 8.43 -12.32 -9.30
N ARG A 60 8.81 -13.57 -9.46
CA ARG A 60 9.23 -14.41 -8.35
C ARG A 60 10.51 -13.88 -7.73
N ASP A 61 10.61 -14.01 -6.41
CA ASP A 61 11.79 -13.58 -5.69
C ASP A 61 12.99 -14.49 -6.00
N ASP A 62 14.09 -13.88 -6.48
CA ASP A 62 15.38 -14.53 -6.69
C ASP A 62 16.46 -13.76 -5.92
N PRO A 63 16.98 -14.32 -4.80
CA PRO A 63 17.96 -13.62 -3.99
C PRO A 63 19.29 -13.38 -4.72
N SER A 64 19.55 -14.10 -5.82
CA SER A 64 20.75 -13.97 -6.65
C SER A 64 20.68 -12.83 -7.67
N LYS A 65 19.49 -12.23 -7.87
CA LYS A 65 19.25 -11.18 -8.86
C LYS A 65 18.66 -9.93 -8.20
N PRO A 66 18.85 -8.76 -8.81
CA PRO A 66 18.06 -7.57 -8.45
C PRO A 66 16.58 -7.81 -8.71
N ALA A 67 15.72 -7.34 -7.80
CA ALA A 67 14.28 -7.35 -8.04
C ALA A 67 13.94 -6.46 -9.23
N LYS A 68 13.03 -6.91 -10.09
CA LYS A 68 12.53 -6.14 -11.24
C LYS A 68 11.65 -4.98 -10.83
N PHE A 69 10.95 -5.13 -9.72
CA PHE A 69 10.10 -4.10 -9.14
C PHE A 69 10.07 -4.24 -7.61
N PRO A 70 11.11 -3.75 -6.91
CA PRO A 70 11.18 -3.83 -5.46
C PRO A 70 9.97 -3.21 -4.77
N SER A 71 9.37 -3.95 -3.85
CA SER A 71 8.30 -3.51 -2.98
C SER A 71 8.66 -3.79 -1.51
N LEU A 72 8.25 -2.90 -0.61
CA LEU A 72 8.45 -3.04 0.83
C LEU A 72 7.16 -2.72 1.57
N HIS A 73 6.61 -3.70 2.28
CA HIS A 73 5.46 -3.53 3.16
C HIS A 73 5.86 -3.05 4.55
N ASP A 74 5.03 -2.21 5.15
CA ASP A 74 5.16 -1.66 6.49
C ASP A 74 6.58 -1.12 6.80
N PRO A 75 7.16 -0.21 5.97
CA PRO A 75 8.48 0.37 6.22
C PRO A 75 8.59 1.04 7.60
N ARG A 76 7.47 1.51 8.20
CA ARG A 76 7.43 2.05 9.58
C ARG A 76 7.94 1.08 10.64
N HIS A 77 7.87 -0.22 10.38
CA HIS A 77 8.39 -1.24 11.31
C HIS A 77 9.92 -1.21 11.40
N TYR A 78 10.57 -0.72 10.37
CA TYR A 78 12.03 -0.61 10.27
C TYR A 78 12.52 0.82 10.46
N ALA A 79 11.68 1.80 10.13
CA ALA A 79 11.95 3.22 10.26
C ALA A 79 10.75 3.95 10.90
N PRO A 80 10.54 3.80 12.23
CA PRO A 80 9.37 4.37 12.91
C PRO A 80 9.31 5.90 12.91
N GLY A 81 10.40 6.57 12.50
CA GLY A 81 10.41 8.00 12.24
C GLY A 81 9.46 8.44 11.13
N LEU A 82 9.11 7.55 10.20
CA LEU A 82 8.13 7.82 9.14
C LEU A 82 6.75 8.21 9.70
N LEU A 83 6.37 7.65 10.85
CA LEU A 83 5.10 7.99 11.54
C LEU A 83 5.13 9.34 12.27
N LYS A 84 6.27 10.02 12.34
CA LYS A 84 6.45 11.28 13.04
C LYS A 84 6.51 12.49 12.10
N THR A 85 6.20 12.29 10.83
CA THR A 85 6.17 13.32 9.81
C THR A 85 4.84 14.06 9.82
N GLN A 86 4.85 15.36 9.48
CA GLN A 86 3.62 16.11 9.21
C GLN A 86 2.81 15.49 8.08
N TYR A 87 3.50 14.88 7.10
CA TYR A 87 2.85 14.11 6.04
C TYR A 87 1.92 13.04 6.62
N HIS A 88 2.39 12.25 7.59
CA HIS A 88 1.58 11.21 8.23
C HIS A 88 0.38 11.80 9.00
N GLU A 89 0.58 12.90 9.73
CA GLU A 89 -0.49 13.58 10.47
C GLU A 89 -1.56 14.13 9.53
N ARG A 90 -1.16 14.84 8.47
CA ARG A 90 -2.07 15.44 7.48
C ARG A 90 -2.83 14.37 6.69
N THR A 91 -2.19 13.26 6.33
CA THR A 91 -2.89 12.18 5.61
C THR A 91 -3.88 11.43 6.49
N LEU A 92 -3.64 11.31 7.79
CA LEU A 92 -4.63 10.76 8.73
C LEU A 92 -5.85 11.69 8.86
N GLU A 93 -5.63 12.99 8.93
CA GLU A 93 -6.69 13.99 8.96
C GLU A 93 -7.52 13.96 7.66
N LEU A 94 -6.84 13.92 6.50
CA LEU A 94 -7.49 13.75 5.19
C LEU A 94 -8.34 12.47 5.14
N ALA A 95 -7.81 11.36 5.62
CA ALA A 95 -8.53 10.10 5.66
C ALA A 95 -9.77 10.16 6.57
N ARG A 96 -9.67 10.85 7.72
CA ARG A 96 -10.81 11.07 8.61
C ARG A 96 -11.89 11.97 8.00
N GLN A 97 -11.48 12.96 7.23
CA GLN A 97 -12.43 13.82 6.51
C GLN A 97 -13.19 13.04 5.42
N LEU A 98 -12.55 12.10 4.72
CA LEU A 98 -13.16 11.33 3.64
C LEU A 98 -13.91 10.09 4.10
N LEU A 99 -13.38 9.34 5.06
CA LEU A 99 -13.91 8.05 5.55
C LEU A 99 -14.68 8.16 6.87
N GLY A 100 -14.50 9.25 7.61
CA GLY A 100 -15.07 9.45 8.93
C GLY A 100 -14.06 9.28 10.07
N PRO A 101 -14.46 9.67 11.31
CA PRO A 101 -13.54 9.82 12.45
C PRO A 101 -12.88 8.51 12.92
N GLN A 102 -13.40 7.36 12.52
CA GLN A 102 -12.84 6.05 12.85
C GLN A 102 -11.72 5.62 11.89
N ALA A 103 -11.40 6.44 10.87
CA ALA A 103 -10.34 6.12 9.93
C ALA A 103 -8.98 6.00 10.66
N ALA A 104 -8.27 4.93 10.35
CA ALA A 104 -6.97 4.61 10.92
C ALA A 104 -6.04 4.05 9.85
N LEU A 105 -4.73 4.20 10.04
CA LEU A 105 -3.74 3.61 9.15
C LEU A 105 -3.81 2.08 9.25
N TYR A 106 -4.26 1.46 8.16
CA TYR A 106 -4.35 0.02 8.02
C TYR A 106 -3.00 -0.60 7.63
N GLY A 107 -2.33 -0.01 6.65
CA GLY A 107 -1.06 -0.50 6.14
C GLY A 107 -0.33 0.56 5.33
N GLU A 108 0.90 0.26 4.98
CA GLU A 108 1.69 1.09 4.10
C GLU A 108 2.65 0.27 3.26
N HIS A 109 3.03 0.77 2.12
CA HIS A 109 4.08 0.16 1.32
C HIS A 109 4.84 1.19 0.48
N ALA A 110 6.06 0.84 0.13
CA ALA A 110 6.89 1.58 -0.81
C ALA A 110 7.11 0.74 -2.06
N LEU A 111 7.10 1.40 -3.23
CA LEU A 111 7.30 0.79 -4.53
C LEU A 111 8.42 1.53 -5.27
N LEU A 112 9.49 0.83 -5.58
CA LEU A 112 10.63 1.37 -6.33
C LEU A 112 10.61 0.83 -7.77
N LYS A 113 10.04 1.60 -8.69
CA LYS A 113 10.01 1.27 -10.11
C LYS A 113 11.35 1.65 -10.76
N PRO A 114 12.18 0.69 -11.19
CA PRO A 114 13.48 1.00 -11.78
C PRO A 114 13.37 1.82 -13.06
N GLY A 115 14.41 2.50 -13.42
CA GLY A 115 14.56 3.13 -14.73
C GLY A 115 15.82 2.61 -15.42
N PRO A 116 15.87 2.59 -16.76
CA PRO A 116 14.77 2.46 -17.69
C PRO A 116 14.19 1.03 -17.65
N HIS A 117 13.03 0.80 -18.23
CA HIS A 117 12.37 -0.51 -18.30
C HIS A 117 11.71 -0.99 -17.00
N GLY A 118 11.42 -0.10 -16.05
CA GLY A 118 10.58 -0.44 -14.89
C GLY A 118 9.20 -0.88 -15.38
N PRO A 119 8.69 -2.05 -14.94
CA PRO A 119 7.42 -2.59 -15.43
C PRO A 119 6.23 -1.76 -14.98
N GLU A 120 5.12 -1.86 -15.69
CA GLU A 120 3.85 -1.25 -15.27
C GLU A 120 3.30 -1.92 -14.01
N THR A 121 2.39 -1.23 -13.31
CA THR A 121 1.45 -1.85 -12.37
C THR A 121 0.14 -2.02 -13.14
N PRO A 122 -0.36 -3.24 -13.36
CA PRO A 122 -1.57 -3.47 -14.13
C PRO A 122 -2.79 -2.72 -13.60
N TRP A 123 -3.78 -2.47 -14.45
CA TRP A 123 -5.09 -1.97 -14.01
C TRP A 123 -5.68 -2.88 -12.94
N HIS A 124 -6.06 -2.29 -11.81
CA HIS A 124 -6.65 -3.04 -10.70
C HIS A 124 -7.51 -2.14 -9.80
N GLN A 125 -8.27 -2.79 -8.94
CA GLN A 125 -8.95 -2.19 -7.80
C GLN A 125 -8.31 -2.74 -6.53
N ASP A 126 -7.96 -1.90 -5.57
CA ASP A 126 -7.33 -2.34 -4.31
C ASP A 126 -8.21 -3.32 -3.54
N GLU A 127 -9.53 -3.14 -3.58
CA GLU A 127 -10.48 -4.02 -2.91
C GLU A 127 -10.45 -5.46 -3.47
N ALA A 128 -9.96 -5.69 -4.69
CA ALA A 128 -9.78 -7.03 -5.27
C ALA A 128 -8.77 -7.91 -4.50
N PHE A 129 -7.90 -7.30 -3.69
CA PHE A 129 -6.96 -8.00 -2.80
C PHE A 129 -7.52 -8.28 -1.41
N ARG A 130 -8.75 -7.86 -1.12
CA ARG A 130 -9.38 -8.00 0.19
C ARG A 130 -10.26 -9.24 0.25
N SER A 131 -10.63 -9.68 1.47
CA SER A 131 -11.60 -10.77 1.62
C SER A 131 -12.97 -10.38 1.08
N PRO A 132 -13.64 -11.22 0.26
CA PRO A 132 -14.98 -10.95 -0.23
C PRO A 132 -16.05 -10.93 0.88
N ASP A 133 -15.74 -11.46 2.08
CA ASP A 133 -16.66 -11.53 3.20
C ASP A 133 -16.89 -10.20 3.92
N PHE A 134 -16.18 -9.14 3.55
CA PHE A 134 -16.28 -7.84 4.19
C PHE A 134 -16.61 -6.74 3.18
N ILE A 135 -17.26 -5.68 3.68
CA ILE A 135 -17.40 -4.41 2.99
C ILE A 135 -16.34 -3.48 3.58
N TYR A 136 -15.56 -2.86 2.70
CA TYR A 136 -14.49 -1.93 3.06
C TYR A 136 -14.91 -0.49 2.76
N ASN A 137 -14.57 0.40 3.68
CA ASN A 137 -14.51 1.84 3.47
C ASN A 137 -13.04 2.21 3.63
N GLU A 138 -12.33 2.19 2.52
CA GLU A 138 -10.86 2.23 2.45
C GLU A 138 -10.40 3.17 1.35
N LEU A 139 -9.31 3.88 1.59
CA LEU A 139 -8.61 4.68 0.59
C LEU A 139 -7.11 4.45 0.63
N SER A 140 -6.45 4.67 -0.49
CA SER A 140 -5.00 4.68 -0.64
C SER A 140 -4.52 6.10 -0.95
N ILE A 141 -3.44 6.53 -0.29
CA ILE A 141 -2.77 7.82 -0.53
C ILE A 141 -1.38 7.52 -1.09
N TRP A 142 -1.13 7.92 -2.32
CA TRP A 142 0.10 7.70 -3.04
C TRP A 142 0.92 9.00 -3.11
N LEU A 143 2.11 9.04 -2.50
CA LEU A 143 3.01 10.19 -2.42
C LEU A 143 4.07 10.16 -3.52
N ALA A 144 4.22 11.25 -4.25
CA ALA A 144 5.33 11.47 -5.16
C ALA A 144 6.59 11.94 -4.40
N LEU A 145 7.66 11.14 -4.43
CA LEU A 145 8.94 11.45 -3.78
C LEU A 145 9.99 12.05 -4.76
N GLN A 146 9.65 12.18 -6.01
CA GLN A 146 10.29 12.86 -7.13
C GLN A 146 9.19 13.22 -8.14
N PRO A 147 9.45 13.99 -9.19
CA PRO A 147 8.45 14.23 -10.23
C PRO A 147 7.87 12.90 -10.73
N ALA A 148 6.54 12.76 -10.68
CA ALA A 148 5.81 11.64 -11.24
C ALA A 148 5.16 12.10 -12.54
N THR A 149 5.58 11.52 -13.65
CA THR A 149 5.14 11.89 -15.01
C THR A 149 4.56 10.68 -15.73
N THR A 150 3.93 10.87 -16.87
CA THR A 150 3.48 9.75 -17.71
C THR A 150 4.65 8.89 -18.18
N GLU A 151 5.84 9.49 -18.38
CA GLU A 151 7.05 8.77 -18.79
C GLU A 151 7.59 7.82 -17.72
N ASN A 152 7.49 8.19 -16.42
CA ASN A 152 7.99 7.34 -15.32
C ASN A 152 6.88 6.63 -14.53
N GLY A 153 5.65 6.69 -15.05
CA GLY A 153 4.51 5.96 -14.54
C GLY A 153 3.81 6.66 -13.37
N CYS A 154 3.31 7.90 -13.56
CA CYS A 154 2.34 8.51 -12.66
C CYS A 154 1.08 7.66 -12.56
N MET A 155 0.27 7.93 -11.54
CA MET A 155 -1.04 7.28 -11.40
C MET A 155 -1.97 7.67 -12.55
N GLN A 156 -2.80 6.71 -12.97
CA GLN A 156 -3.90 6.91 -13.92
C GLN A 156 -5.15 6.27 -13.36
N PHE A 157 -6.29 6.92 -13.52
CA PHE A 157 -7.57 6.52 -12.95
C PHE A 157 -8.67 6.46 -13.99
N ILE A 158 -9.65 5.58 -13.78
CA ILE A 158 -10.94 5.63 -14.49
C ILE A 158 -11.92 6.37 -13.58
N PRO A 159 -12.30 7.63 -13.92
CA PRO A 159 -13.20 8.43 -13.10
C PRO A 159 -14.55 7.74 -12.90
N GLY A 160 -15.08 7.77 -11.67
CA GLY A 160 -16.38 7.19 -11.31
C GLY A 160 -16.39 5.67 -11.13
N SER A 161 -15.27 4.98 -11.38
CA SER A 161 -15.18 3.52 -11.23
C SER A 161 -15.27 3.04 -9.77
N ASN A 162 -15.10 3.93 -8.80
CA ASN A 162 -15.37 3.65 -7.38
C ASN A 162 -16.83 3.28 -7.09
N LYS A 163 -17.76 3.64 -7.98
CA LYS A 163 -19.19 3.32 -7.89
C LYS A 163 -19.52 1.92 -8.42
N TRP A 164 -18.58 1.28 -9.10
CA TRP A 164 -18.76 -0.06 -9.63
C TRP A 164 -18.50 -1.10 -8.55
N ASP A 165 -19.02 -2.31 -8.77
CA ASP A 165 -18.54 -3.47 -8.02
C ASP A 165 -17.10 -3.80 -8.40
N VAL A 166 -16.44 -4.62 -7.58
CA VAL A 166 -15.11 -5.12 -7.92
C VAL A 166 -15.23 -6.00 -9.16
N LEU A 167 -14.59 -5.57 -10.24
CA LEU A 167 -14.57 -6.30 -11.50
C LEU A 167 -13.75 -7.60 -11.38
N GLU A 168 -13.86 -8.45 -12.37
CA GLU A 168 -13.06 -9.68 -12.42
C GLU A 168 -11.56 -9.34 -12.50
N HIS A 169 -10.76 -10.05 -11.70
CA HIS A 169 -9.31 -9.94 -11.67
C HIS A 169 -8.69 -11.32 -11.87
N ARG A 170 -7.42 -11.33 -12.23
CA ARG A 170 -6.59 -12.54 -12.29
C ARG A 170 -5.15 -12.24 -11.91
N SER A 171 -4.38 -13.26 -11.60
CA SER A 171 -2.93 -13.13 -11.55
C SER A 171 -2.37 -13.02 -12.97
N PRO A 172 -1.41 -12.11 -13.25
CA PRO A 172 -0.79 -12.01 -14.56
C PRO A 172 -0.26 -13.35 -15.06
N GLY A 173 -0.60 -13.69 -16.30
CA GLY A 173 -0.23 -14.99 -16.89
C GLY A 173 -0.81 -16.22 -16.17
N GLY A 174 -1.76 -16.06 -15.25
CA GLY A 174 -2.33 -17.13 -14.44
C GLY A 174 -1.42 -17.59 -13.29
N ASP A 175 -0.27 -16.98 -13.08
CA ASP A 175 0.68 -17.35 -12.01
C ASP A 175 0.25 -16.80 -10.65
N LYS A 176 -0.39 -17.64 -9.85
CA LYS A 176 -0.88 -17.32 -8.50
C LYS A 176 0.24 -17.10 -7.45
N THR A 177 1.50 -17.24 -7.83
CA THR A 177 2.65 -16.95 -6.96
C THR A 177 3.12 -15.49 -7.07
N LEU A 178 2.65 -14.74 -8.07
CA LEU A 178 2.95 -13.34 -8.27
C LEU A 178 2.08 -12.44 -7.37
N HIS A 179 2.62 -11.26 -7.04
CA HIS A 179 1.92 -10.30 -6.16
C HIS A 179 0.81 -9.51 -6.85
N PRO A 180 0.95 -9.01 -8.09
CA PRO A 180 -0.08 -8.20 -8.69
C PRO A 180 -1.33 -8.99 -9.03
N LEU A 181 -2.44 -8.26 -9.13
CA LEU A 181 -3.64 -8.66 -9.84
C LEU A 181 -3.83 -7.73 -11.02
N GLU A 182 -4.39 -8.24 -12.10
CA GLU A 182 -4.84 -7.44 -13.24
C GLU A 182 -6.35 -7.57 -13.42
N CYS A 183 -7.02 -6.44 -13.60
CA CYS A 183 -8.42 -6.41 -13.96
C CYS A 183 -8.59 -6.94 -15.39
N CYS A 184 -9.39 -7.99 -15.55
CA CYS A 184 -9.79 -8.56 -16.83
C CYS A 184 -11.26 -8.32 -17.17
N GLY A 185 -12.01 -7.63 -16.30
CA GLY A 185 -13.33 -7.11 -16.61
C GLY A 185 -13.29 -6.01 -17.68
N GLU A 186 -14.42 -5.79 -18.34
CA GLU A 186 -14.53 -4.77 -19.39
C GLU A 186 -14.65 -3.36 -18.79
N PHE A 187 -13.85 -2.43 -19.31
CA PHE A 187 -13.94 -1.00 -19.01
C PHE A 187 -13.27 -0.17 -20.12
N ALA A 188 -13.66 1.09 -20.24
CA ALA A 188 -13.15 2.02 -21.24
C ALA A 188 -11.78 2.57 -20.84
N ARG A 189 -10.69 1.93 -21.28
CA ARG A 189 -9.30 2.34 -20.97
C ARG A 189 -8.92 3.69 -21.56
N ASP A 190 -9.56 4.13 -22.63
CA ASP A 190 -9.40 5.42 -23.28
C ASP A 190 -9.93 6.59 -22.43
N GLN A 191 -10.75 6.31 -21.42
CA GLN A 191 -11.21 7.29 -20.42
C GLN A 191 -10.22 7.49 -19.27
N ALA A 192 -9.07 6.84 -19.31
CA ALA A 192 -8.06 6.96 -18.25
C ALA A 192 -7.51 8.39 -18.15
N VAL A 193 -7.49 8.93 -16.94
CA VAL A 193 -6.95 10.26 -16.65
C VAL A 193 -5.61 10.10 -15.93
N PRO A 194 -4.49 10.54 -16.54
CA PRO A 194 -3.20 10.59 -15.86
C PRO A 194 -3.13 11.76 -14.90
N GLU A 195 -2.53 11.53 -13.72
CA GLU A 195 -2.34 12.54 -12.69
C GLU A 195 -0.84 12.72 -12.40
N PRO A 196 -0.12 13.52 -13.20
CA PRO A 196 1.27 13.85 -12.93
C PRO A 196 1.37 14.73 -11.68
N LEU A 197 2.43 14.51 -10.88
CA LEU A 197 2.65 15.19 -9.61
C LEU A 197 4.08 15.68 -9.49
N ASP A 198 4.23 16.85 -8.88
CA ASP A 198 5.50 17.32 -8.34
C ASP A 198 5.83 16.59 -7.01
N PRO A 199 7.10 16.59 -6.56
CA PRO A 199 7.48 16.03 -5.28
C PRO A 199 6.68 16.66 -4.13
N GLY A 200 6.12 15.83 -3.23
CA GLY A 200 5.26 16.25 -2.14
C GLY A 200 3.78 16.31 -2.48
N GLY A 201 3.43 16.20 -3.77
CA GLY A 201 2.05 15.99 -4.20
C GLY A 201 1.60 14.55 -3.95
N ILE A 202 0.29 14.36 -3.81
CA ILE A 202 -0.34 13.06 -3.60
C ILE A 202 -1.50 12.81 -4.57
N THR A 203 -1.78 11.55 -4.84
CA THR A 203 -3.14 11.13 -5.21
C THR A 203 -3.78 10.41 -4.04
N VAL A 204 -5.09 10.60 -3.85
CA VAL A 204 -5.93 9.81 -2.93
C VAL A 204 -7.02 9.14 -3.75
N HIS A 205 -7.25 7.83 -3.53
CA HIS A 205 -8.26 7.10 -4.28
C HIS A 205 -8.97 6.05 -3.42
N ASP A 206 -10.25 5.85 -3.70
CA ASP A 206 -11.10 4.81 -3.10
C ASP A 206 -10.61 3.42 -3.54
N ALA A 207 -10.71 2.42 -2.66
CA ALA A 207 -10.22 1.07 -2.92
C ALA A 207 -10.90 0.38 -4.14
N ARG A 208 -12.05 0.86 -4.60
CA ARG A 208 -12.72 0.38 -5.81
C ARG A 208 -12.40 1.18 -7.07
N THR A 209 -11.69 2.30 -6.95
CA THR A 209 -11.29 3.06 -8.13
C THR A 209 -10.30 2.27 -8.95
N LEU A 210 -10.65 1.98 -10.22
CA LEU A 210 -9.71 1.39 -11.18
C LEU A 210 -8.55 2.33 -11.43
N HIS A 211 -7.34 1.83 -11.22
CA HIS A 211 -6.13 2.60 -11.36
C HIS A 211 -4.96 1.77 -11.90
N PHE A 212 -3.97 2.48 -12.39
CA PHE A 212 -2.84 1.92 -13.13
C PHE A 212 -1.62 2.83 -12.98
N THR A 213 -0.42 2.29 -13.12
CA THR A 213 0.78 3.09 -13.37
C THR A 213 1.55 2.52 -14.54
N GLY A 214 1.83 3.36 -15.54
CA GLY A 214 2.61 2.98 -16.72
C GLY A 214 4.02 2.47 -16.40
N PRO A 215 4.73 1.94 -17.40
CA PRO A 215 6.14 1.59 -17.24
C PRO A 215 6.97 2.84 -16.93
N ASN A 216 8.15 2.64 -16.36
CA ASN A 216 9.13 3.70 -16.23
C ASN A 216 10.12 3.59 -17.39
N THR A 217 10.02 4.50 -18.34
CA THR A 217 10.94 4.60 -19.49
C THR A 217 12.01 5.67 -19.29
N SER A 218 11.92 6.45 -18.20
CA SER A 218 12.93 7.44 -17.83
C SER A 218 14.22 6.77 -17.31
N PRO A 219 15.36 7.45 -17.37
CA PRO A 219 16.64 6.88 -16.93
C PRO A 219 16.73 6.68 -15.40
N SER A 220 15.89 7.35 -14.62
CA SER A 220 15.94 7.34 -13.15
C SER A 220 14.84 6.49 -12.54
N PRO A 221 15.08 5.82 -11.40
CA PRO A 221 14.05 5.07 -10.69
C PRO A 221 13.00 6.00 -10.11
N ARG A 222 11.74 5.54 -10.08
CA ARG A 222 10.62 6.22 -9.44
C ARG A 222 10.20 5.48 -8.16
N LEU A 223 10.37 6.16 -7.03
CA LEU A 223 9.94 5.70 -5.72
C LEU A 223 8.59 6.31 -5.36
N ALA A 224 7.68 5.50 -4.88
CA ALA A 224 6.40 5.92 -4.30
C ALA A 224 6.27 5.42 -2.87
N TYR A 225 5.59 6.19 -2.03
CA TYR A 225 5.20 5.79 -0.68
C TYR A 225 3.68 5.86 -0.57
N ILE A 226 3.07 4.74 -0.21
CA ILE A 226 1.62 4.57 -0.19
C ILE A 226 1.17 4.30 1.24
N LEU A 227 0.18 5.07 1.71
CA LEU A 227 -0.51 4.89 2.98
C LEU A 227 -1.94 4.43 2.71
N ILE A 228 -2.38 3.38 3.39
CA ILE A 228 -3.72 2.81 3.25
C ILE A 228 -4.47 3.07 4.55
N TYR A 229 -5.59 3.75 4.46
CA TYR A 229 -6.47 4.06 5.58
C TYR A 229 -7.82 3.39 5.40
N ASN A 230 -8.38 2.85 6.48
CA ASN A 230 -9.75 2.33 6.47
C ASN A 230 -10.47 2.61 7.78
N THR A 231 -11.78 2.45 7.76
CA THR A 231 -12.60 2.26 8.96
C THR A 231 -12.76 0.75 9.23
N PRO A 232 -13.23 0.34 10.43
CA PRO A 232 -13.47 -1.07 10.71
C PRO A 232 -14.37 -1.71 9.64
N PRO A 233 -13.91 -2.78 8.95
CA PRO A 233 -14.68 -3.39 7.87
C PRO A 233 -15.92 -4.10 8.41
N ILE A 234 -17.00 -4.13 7.61
CA ILE A 234 -18.29 -4.71 7.99
C ILE A 234 -18.34 -6.14 7.47
N TYR A 235 -18.49 -7.14 8.36
CA TYR A 235 -18.62 -8.54 7.99
C TYR A 235 -19.97 -8.82 7.31
N LYS A 236 -19.94 -9.29 6.07
CA LYS A 236 -21.11 -9.68 5.24
C LYS A 236 -20.72 -10.85 4.32
N PRO A 237 -20.63 -12.08 4.86
CA PRO A 237 -20.23 -13.23 4.08
C PRO A 237 -21.26 -13.59 3.00
N GLY A 238 -20.78 -14.23 1.93
CA GLY A 238 -21.60 -14.75 0.85
C GLY A 238 -22.22 -13.69 -0.08
N ARG A 239 -21.82 -12.41 0.06
CA ARG A 239 -22.30 -11.33 -0.82
C ARG A 239 -21.55 -11.32 -2.16
N ARG A 240 -20.25 -11.67 -2.13
CA ARG A 240 -19.35 -11.61 -3.27
C ARG A 240 -18.42 -12.83 -3.26
N GLU A 241 -17.90 -13.16 -4.42
CA GLU A 241 -16.89 -14.20 -4.58
C GLU A 241 -15.69 -13.62 -5.35
N PHE A 242 -14.48 -13.91 -4.87
CA PHE A 242 -13.23 -13.50 -5.51
C PHE A 242 -12.39 -14.73 -5.84
N PRO A 243 -12.77 -15.50 -6.89
CA PRO A 243 -12.12 -16.77 -7.22
C PRO A 243 -10.64 -16.61 -7.57
N TRP A 244 -10.21 -15.41 -7.96
CA TRP A 244 -8.80 -15.13 -8.21
C TRP A 244 -7.94 -15.12 -6.93
N LEU A 245 -8.53 -15.03 -5.74
CA LEU A 245 -7.80 -15.14 -4.48
C LEU A 245 -7.55 -16.58 -4.05
N GLU A 246 -8.31 -17.52 -4.58
CA GLU A 246 -8.20 -18.93 -4.22
C GLU A 246 -6.85 -19.52 -4.67
N GLY A 247 -6.17 -20.19 -3.73
CA GLY A 247 -4.89 -20.86 -4.02
C GLY A 247 -3.72 -19.91 -4.31
N ARG A 248 -3.86 -18.59 -4.10
CA ARG A 248 -2.73 -17.67 -4.20
C ARG A 248 -1.79 -17.84 -3.02
N TRP A 249 -0.50 -18.01 -3.33
CA TRP A 249 0.53 -18.13 -2.32
C TRP A 249 1.89 -17.63 -2.84
N THR A 250 2.28 -16.44 -2.45
CA THR A 250 3.48 -15.77 -2.95
C THR A 250 4.75 -16.19 -2.21
N ASP A 251 5.91 -15.90 -2.83
CA ASP A 251 7.21 -16.18 -2.20
C ASP A 251 7.39 -15.38 -0.90
N SER A 252 6.91 -14.14 -0.83
CA SER A 252 6.96 -13.33 0.39
C SER A 252 6.12 -13.94 1.52
N GLN A 253 4.93 -14.48 1.21
CA GLN A 253 4.10 -15.19 2.19
C GLN A 253 4.80 -16.46 2.70
N THR A 254 5.52 -17.16 1.82
CA THR A 254 6.33 -18.31 2.20
C THR A 254 7.44 -17.93 3.18
N ARG A 255 8.20 -16.83 2.88
CA ARG A 255 9.22 -16.31 3.80
C ARG A 255 8.61 -15.82 5.11
N LYS A 256 7.46 -15.13 5.07
CA LYS A 256 6.73 -14.70 6.26
C LYS A 256 6.35 -15.87 7.16
N LYS A 257 5.82 -16.95 6.57
CA LYS A 257 5.49 -18.17 7.31
C LYS A 257 6.73 -18.83 7.93
N GLN A 258 7.85 -18.87 7.20
CA GLN A 258 9.11 -19.39 7.73
C GLN A 258 9.66 -18.49 8.86
N TRP A 259 9.59 -17.18 8.71
CA TRP A 259 9.95 -16.20 9.73
C TRP A 259 9.15 -16.42 11.03
N HIS A 260 7.82 -16.56 10.91
CA HIS A 260 6.96 -16.85 12.07
C HIS A 260 7.33 -18.15 12.77
N LYS A 261 7.63 -19.22 12.03
CA LYS A 261 8.08 -20.50 12.60
C LYS A 261 9.39 -20.39 13.38
N ARG A 262 10.25 -19.44 13.06
CA ARG A 262 11.52 -19.16 13.74
C ARG A 262 11.39 -18.16 14.90
N GLY A 263 10.19 -17.88 15.38
CA GLY A 263 9.92 -16.95 16.47
C GLY A 263 9.61 -15.51 16.05
N GLY A 264 9.64 -15.19 14.75
CA GLY A 264 9.35 -13.86 14.22
C GLY A 264 7.94 -13.37 14.47
N LEU A 265 6.98 -14.27 14.75
CA LEU A 265 5.63 -13.89 15.13
C LEU A 265 5.60 -12.99 16.37
N ALA A 266 6.45 -13.27 17.37
CA ALA A 266 6.55 -12.43 18.56
C ALA A 266 7.04 -11.02 18.24
N VAL A 267 8.01 -10.91 17.33
CA VAL A 267 8.51 -9.61 16.84
C VAL A 267 7.42 -8.83 16.15
N ASP A 268 6.66 -9.47 15.25
CA ASP A 268 5.56 -8.83 14.53
C ASP A 268 4.43 -8.38 15.47
N VAL A 269 4.09 -9.22 16.46
CA VAL A 269 3.09 -8.84 17.48
C VAL A 269 3.56 -7.63 18.28
N MET A 270 4.84 -7.62 18.71
CA MET A 270 5.38 -6.49 19.46
C MET A 270 5.44 -5.19 18.65
N ARG A 271 5.77 -5.26 17.38
CA ARG A 271 5.75 -4.09 16.47
C ARG A 271 4.37 -3.43 16.36
N ARG A 272 3.30 -4.19 16.60
CA ARG A 272 1.90 -3.70 16.56
C ARG A 272 1.40 -3.15 17.89
N LEU A 273 2.12 -3.38 18.98
CA LEU A 273 1.71 -2.89 20.30
C LEU A 273 2.14 -1.43 20.49
N PRO A 274 1.23 -0.52 20.88
CA PRO A 274 1.58 0.87 21.21
C PRO A 274 2.67 0.92 22.29
N GLY A 275 3.74 1.68 22.05
CA GLY A 275 4.81 1.91 23.03
C GLY A 275 5.80 0.75 23.23
N ALA A 276 5.70 -0.34 22.49
CA ALA A 276 6.67 -1.46 22.58
C ALA A 276 8.04 -1.04 22.05
N ARG A 277 9.07 -1.02 22.91
CA ARG A 277 10.48 -0.85 22.52
C ARG A 277 11.18 -2.20 22.54
N LEU A 278 11.69 -2.66 21.40
CA LEU A 278 12.53 -3.87 21.28
C LEU A 278 13.94 -3.58 21.81
N THR A 279 14.12 -3.52 23.12
CA THR A 279 15.41 -3.15 23.72
C THR A 279 16.23 -4.34 24.26
N SER A 280 15.69 -5.57 24.28
CA SER A 280 16.51 -6.75 24.63
C SER A 280 15.92 -8.09 24.18
N PRO A 281 16.78 -9.12 23.91
CA PRO A 281 16.34 -10.47 23.55
C PRO A 281 15.53 -11.21 24.63
N ARG A 282 15.68 -10.84 25.90
CA ARG A 282 14.97 -11.47 27.03
C ARG A 282 13.47 -11.20 27.06
N TRP A 283 13.03 -10.05 26.53
CA TRP A 283 11.61 -9.71 26.42
C TRP A 283 10.88 -10.51 25.34
N VAL A 284 11.60 -10.90 24.28
CA VAL A 284 11.03 -11.72 23.18
C VAL A 284 10.51 -13.04 23.70
N ALA A 285 11.27 -13.72 24.58
CA ALA A 285 10.88 -15.01 25.16
C ALA A 285 9.64 -14.90 26.08
N TRP A 286 9.53 -13.83 26.86
CA TRP A 286 8.42 -13.63 27.80
C TRP A 286 7.11 -13.23 27.12
N ALA A 287 7.17 -12.37 26.09
CA ALA A 287 6.02 -11.97 25.30
C ALA A 287 5.43 -13.13 24.48
N THR A 288 6.27 -14.05 23.99
CA THR A 288 5.84 -15.25 23.27
C THR A 288 4.99 -16.15 24.15
N ILE A 289 5.37 -16.35 25.42
CA ILE A 289 4.64 -17.21 26.37
C ILE A 289 3.28 -16.62 26.72
N ARG A 290 3.16 -15.29 26.86
CA ARG A 290 1.91 -14.63 27.24
C ARG A 290 0.93 -14.40 26.07
N ALA A 291 1.43 -14.20 24.87
CA ALA A 291 0.59 -14.01 23.68
C ALA A 291 -0.05 -15.33 23.24
N VAL A 292 0.69 -16.45 23.30
CA VAL A 292 0.19 -17.79 22.97
C VAL A 292 -0.89 -18.25 23.96
N SER A 293 -0.77 -17.90 25.23
CA SER A 293 -1.75 -18.29 26.27
C SER A 293 -3.08 -17.51 26.21
N LYS A 294 -3.13 -16.35 25.51
CA LYS A 294 -4.35 -15.54 25.36
C LYS A 294 -5.11 -15.78 24.04
N VAL A 295 -4.46 -16.38 23.04
CA VAL A 295 -5.04 -16.58 21.70
C VAL A 295 -5.63 -17.99 21.55
N TRP A 296 -5.36 -18.92 22.47
CA TRP A 296 -5.92 -20.27 22.46
C TRP A 296 -6.46 -20.63 23.85
N PRO A 297 -7.75 -20.45 24.15
CA PRO A 297 -8.38 -21.15 25.26
C PRO A 297 -8.47 -22.64 24.89
N ARG A 298 -8.13 -23.49 25.84
CA ARG A 298 -8.20 -24.97 25.75
C ARG A 298 -9.63 -25.42 25.49
#